data_bf5ec3ff59efb2fee0b7b62d32633915
#
_entry.id   bf5ec3ff59efb2fee0b7b62d32633915
#
_cell.length_a   1.000
_cell.length_b   1.000
_cell.length_c   1.000
_cell.angle_alpha   90.00
_cell.angle_beta   90.00
_cell.angle_gamma   90.00
#
_symmetry.space_group_name_H-M   'P 1'
#
loop_
_entity.id
_entity.type
_entity.pdbx_description
1 polymer ?
#
loop_
_entity_poly.entity_id
_entity_poly.type
_entity_poly.pdbx_seq_one_letter_code
_entity_poly.pdbx_strand_id
1 'polypeptide(L)'
;MRTWRAGVVRRIAHPGRGFTQGLIADGETVWESTGLYGQSALCRYPLGSERAERRAALPAELFGEGICRSGDIIWQLTWRERVALRWDAGTLELTGRVPYNRDGWGICAADGYLVTSDGTSELVRRDLDLAPQAVIHVRSAGRRVLGLNDLAWSAGTIWANVAGTNYLAGIDPDSGEVTDVVDARAAAERHPGDPQAIMNGIAALPESGGPGSGEPGPGEVLLTGKGWRWIRQVRLKPAREGSARRHLLSGLSH
;
A
#
# COMPACT_ATOMS: atom_id res chain seq x y z
N MET A 1 -10.20 16.31 10.26
CA MET A 1 -9.24 15.19 10.15
C MET A 1 -9.46 14.25 11.33
N ARG A 2 -9.86 13.02 11.06
CA ARG A 2 -10.07 11.97 12.07
C ARG A 2 -8.73 11.32 12.41
N THR A 3 -8.57 10.86 13.64
CA THR A 3 -7.34 10.19 14.08
C THR A 3 -7.67 8.80 14.57
N TRP A 4 -6.89 7.83 14.13
CA TRP A 4 -7.06 6.41 14.43
C TRP A 4 -5.79 5.81 15.02
N ARG A 5 -5.93 4.68 15.72
CA ARG A 5 -4.83 3.82 16.14
C ARG A 5 -5.02 2.43 15.56
N ALA A 6 -3.97 1.86 15.02
CA ALA A 6 -3.96 0.49 14.60
C ALA A 6 -3.84 -0.45 15.80
N GLY A 7 -4.93 -1.13 16.13
CA GLY A 7 -4.95 -2.20 17.12
C GLY A 7 -4.68 -3.54 16.46
N VAL A 8 -3.59 -4.22 16.82
CA VAL A 8 -3.26 -5.54 16.27
C VAL A 8 -4.29 -6.56 16.70
N VAL A 9 -4.99 -7.16 15.74
CA VAL A 9 -5.96 -8.24 15.92
C VAL A 9 -5.24 -9.58 15.82
N ARG A 10 -4.38 -9.74 14.80
CA ARG A 10 -3.70 -10.99 14.50
C ARG A 10 -2.30 -10.73 13.96
N ARG A 11 -1.36 -11.62 14.30
CA ARG A 11 -0.04 -11.74 13.68
C ARG A 11 -0.07 -12.93 12.76
N ILE A 12 0.27 -12.73 11.52
CA ILE A 12 0.17 -13.72 10.45
C ILE A 12 1.57 -13.93 9.90
N ALA A 13 1.97 -15.18 9.67
CA ALA A 13 3.28 -15.48 9.09
C ALA A 13 3.45 -14.75 7.75
N HIS A 14 4.62 -14.16 7.53
CA HIS A 14 4.98 -13.48 6.29
C HIS A 14 5.94 -14.37 5.50
N PRO A 15 5.49 -14.97 4.38
CA PRO A 15 6.32 -15.87 3.59
C PRO A 15 7.56 -15.17 3.06
N GLY A 16 8.73 -15.76 3.35
CA GLY A 16 10.01 -15.31 2.76
C GLY A 16 10.56 -13.99 3.29
N ARG A 17 9.83 -13.25 4.14
CA ARG A 17 10.25 -11.94 4.68
C ARG A 17 10.77 -11.02 3.58
N GLY A 18 9.95 -10.84 2.55
CA GLY A 18 10.31 -10.07 1.37
C GLY A 18 10.61 -8.59 1.67
N PHE A 19 11.30 -7.95 0.75
CA PHE A 19 11.42 -6.50 0.74
C PHE A 19 10.14 -5.91 0.16
N THR A 20 9.06 -5.96 0.95
CA THR A 20 7.69 -5.65 0.49
C THR A 20 7.56 -4.24 -0.05
N GLN A 21 6.99 -4.12 -1.23
CA GLN A 21 6.72 -2.86 -1.90
C GLN A 21 5.24 -2.64 -2.20
N GLY A 22 4.45 -3.69 -2.26
CA GLY A 22 3.00 -3.61 -2.45
C GLY A 22 2.30 -4.87 -1.97
N LEU A 23 1.08 -4.72 -1.48
CA LEU A 23 0.29 -5.81 -0.91
C LEU A 23 -1.17 -5.71 -1.39
N ILE A 24 -1.75 -6.84 -1.78
CA ILE A 24 -3.17 -6.99 -2.09
C ILE A 24 -3.71 -8.16 -1.27
N ALA A 25 -4.93 -8.04 -0.78
CA ALA A 25 -5.68 -9.13 -0.18
C ALA A 25 -7.06 -9.23 -0.83
N ASP A 26 -7.46 -10.44 -1.19
CA ASP A 26 -8.80 -10.76 -1.67
C ASP A 26 -9.24 -12.09 -1.06
N GLY A 27 -10.15 -12.03 -0.09
CA GLY A 27 -10.48 -13.16 0.77
C GLY A 27 -9.23 -13.67 1.51
N GLU A 28 -8.96 -14.96 1.36
CA GLU A 28 -7.78 -15.62 1.94
C GLU A 28 -6.55 -15.59 1.01
N THR A 29 -6.62 -14.96 -0.14
CA THR A 29 -5.51 -14.87 -1.07
C THR A 29 -4.78 -13.54 -0.94
N VAL A 30 -3.45 -13.60 -0.88
CA VAL A 30 -2.58 -12.44 -0.83
C VAL A 30 -1.67 -12.44 -2.05
N TRP A 31 -1.50 -11.28 -2.67
CA TRP A 31 -0.42 -10.99 -3.61
C TRP A 31 0.52 -9.99 -2.99
N GLU A 32 1.80 -10.21 -3.20
CA GLU A 32 2.86 -9.36 -2.68
C GLU A 32 3.88 -9.07 -3.78
N SER A 33 4.18 -7.79 -3.94
CA SER A 33 5.32 -7.33 -4.72
C SER A 33 6.52 -7.10 -3.82
N THR A 34 7.67 -7.63 -4.19
CA THR A 34 8.92 -7.40 -3.48
C THR A 34 9.91 -6.65 -4.36
N GLY A 35 10.69 -5.77 -3.75
CA GLY A 35 11.77 -5.03 -4.39
C GLY A 35 13.12 -5.75 -4.34
N LEU A 36 14.17 -5.00 -4.67
CA LEU A 36 15.59 -5.33 -4.83
C LEU A 36 15.93 -5.89 -6.21
N TYR A 37 16.90 -5.24 -6.87
CA TYR A 37 17.41 -5.67 -8.18
C TYR A 37 17.92 -7.10 -8.12
N GLY A 38 17.56 -7.92 -9.10
CA GLY A 38 17.89 -9.33 -9.17
C GLY A 38 17.13 -10.23 -8.19
N GLN A 39 16.28 -9.67 -7.32
CA GLN A 39 15.50 -10.41 -6.32
C GLN A 39 14.01 -10.10 -6.36
N SER A 40 13.61 -9.03 -7.05
CA SER A 40 12.22 -8.59 -7.18
C SER A 40 11.32 -9.72 -7.69
N ALA A 41 10.14 -9.81 -7.11
CA ALA A 41 9.16 -10.84 -7.50
C ALA A 41 7.73 -10.37 -7.24
N LEU A 42 6.80 -10.99 -7.97
CA LEU A 42 5.39 -11.04 -7.63
C LEU A 42 5.11 -12.41 -7.01
N CYS A 43 4.59 -12.43 -5.81
CA CYS A 43 4.23 -13.64 -5.07
C CYS A 43 2.72 -13.73 -4.88
N ARG A 44 2.19 -14.96 -4.83
CA ARG A 44 0.82 -15.26 -4.42
C ARG A 44 0.82 -16.36 -3.38
N TYR A 45 0.04 -16.20 -2.32
CA TYR A 45 -0.07 -17.17 -1.25
C TYR A 45 -1.38 -17.05 -0.46
N PRO A 46 -1.86 -18.14 0.17
CA PRO A 46 -2.93 -18.07 1.16
C PRO A 46 -2.49 -17.28 2.39
N LEU A 47 -3.37 -16.46 2.94
CA LEU A 47 -3.11 -15.71 4.15
C LEU A 47 -2.78 -16.63 5.33
N GLY A 48 -1.58 -16.48 5.90
CA GLY A 48 -1.08 -17.33 6.97
C GLY A 48 -0.23 -18.52 6.50
N SER A 49 -0.03 -18.68 5.21
CA SER A 49 0.95 -19.63 4.68
C SER A 49 2.37 -19.22 5.04
N GLU A 50 3.24 -20.18 5.33
CA GLU A 50 4.67 -19.94 5.56
C GLU A 50 5.48 -19.86 4.24
N ARG A 51 4.89 -20.23 3.12
CA ARG A 51 5.54 -20.26 1.80
C ARG A 51 4.63 -19.67 0.75
N ALA A 52 5.24 -19.01 -0.24
CA ALA A 52 4.53 -18.61 -1.44
C ALA A 52 4.05 -19.85 -2.22
N GLU A 53 2.79 -19.85 -2.62
CA GLU A 53 2.22 -20.87 -3.50
C GLU A 53 2.76 -20.70 -4.92
N ARG A 54 2.87 -19.45 -5.36
CA ARG A 54 3.43 -19.07 -6.65
C ARG A 54 4.37 -17.88 -6.47
N ARG A 55 5.44 -17.87 -7.25
CA ARG A 55 6.40 -16.79 -7.31
C ARG A 55 6.87 -16.58 -8.74
N ALA A 56 6.65 -15.39 -9.27
CA ALA A 56 7.18 -14.94 -10.54
C ALA A 56 8.31 -13.94 -10.30
N ALA A 57 9.53 -14.31 -10.70
CA ALA A 57 10.67 -13.40 -10.61
C ALA A 57 10.57 -12.32 -11.68
N LEU A 58 10.94 -11.09 -11.34
CA LEU A 58 11.13 -10.03 -12.32
C LEU A 58 12.49 -10.19 -13.01
N PRO A 59 12.64 -9.65 -14.23
CA PRO A 59 13.96 -9.42 -14.83
C PRO A 59 14.90 -8.70 -13.86
N ALA A 60 16.18 -9.08 -13.84
CA ALA A 60 17.14 -8.62 -12.84
C ALA A 60 17.36 -7.09 -12.81
N GLU A 61 17.12 -6.46 -13.96
CA GLU A 61 17.22 -5.00 -14.15
C GLU A 61 16.00 -4.24 -13.63
N LEU A 62 14.91 -4.91 -13.22
CA LEU A 62 13.71 -4.26 -12.73
C LEU A 62 13.62 -4.34 -11.21
N PHE A 63 13.29 -3.21 -10.60
CA PHE A 63 12.96 -3.13 -9.18
C PHE A 63 11.42 -3.10 -9.02
N GLY A 64 10.83 -4.18 -8.51
CA GLY A 64 9.39 -4.28 -8.30
C GLY A 64 8.91 -3.34 -7.20
N GLU A 65 7.79 -2.65 -7.45
CA GLU A 65 7.16 -1.69 -6.57
C GLU A 65 5.69 -2.05 -6.33
N GLY A 66 4.83 -1.08 -6.03
CA GLY A 66 3.43 -1.28 -5.69
C GLY A 66 2.64 -2.10 -6.71
N ILE A 67 1.61 -2.77 -6.23
CA ILE A 67 0.71 -3.59 -7.03
C ILE A 67 -0.76 -3.27 -6.76
N CYS A 68 -1.60 -3.42 -7.78
CA CYS A 68 -3.04 -3.47 -7.60
C CYS A 68 -3.68 -4.53 -8.50
N ARG A 69 -4.86 -5.00 -8.10
CA ARG A 69 -5.66 -5.90 -8.91
C ARG A 69 -6.82 -5.16 -9.57
N SER A 70 -6.99 -5.35 -10.86
CA SER A 70 -8.12 -4.86 -11.65
C SER A 70 -8.69 -6.02 -12.46
N GLY A 71 -9.77 -6.62 -12.00
CA GLY A 71 -10.32 -7.85 -12.57
C GLY A 71 -9.33 -9.01 -12.45
N ASP A 72 -8.97 -9.62 -13.58
CA ASP A 72 -8.00 -10.72 -13.68
C ASP A 72 -6.56 -10.23 -13.94
N ILE A 73 -6.32 -8.93 -13.83
CA ILE A 73 -5.02 -8.33 -14.07
C ILE A 73 -4.43 -7.87 -12.73
N ILE A 74 -3.14 -8.17 -12.51
CA ILE A 74 -2.31 -7.48 -11.54
C ILE A 74 -1.42 -6.49 -12.30
N TRP A 75 -1.54 -5.21 -11.96
CA TRP A 75 -0.55 -4.21 -12.32
C TRP A 75 0.54 -4.17 -11.28
N GLN A 76 1.81 -4.16 -11.71
CA GLN A 76 2.98 -3.97 -10.86
C GLN A 76 3.82 -2.84 -11.43
N LEU A 77 4.08 -1.83 -10.62
CA LEU A 77 4.98 -0.75 -10.98
C LEU A 77 6.43 -1.19 -10.82
N THR A 78 7.33 -0.47 -11.51
CA THR A 78 8.77 -0.55 -11.27
C THR A 78 9.27 0.82 -10.80
N TRP A 79 10.39 0.84 -10.07
CA TRP A 79 10.88 2.08 -9.43
C TRP A 79 11.27 3.15 -10.46
N ARG A 80 12.48 3.05 -11.02
CA ARG A 80 13.07 4.05 -11.93
C ARG A 80 13.06 3.63 -13.39
N GLU A 81 12.73 2.38 -13.65
CA GLU A 81 12.74 1.79 -14.99
C GLU A 81 11.59 2.32 -15.85
N ARG A 82 10.59 2.98 -15.21
CA ARG A 82 9.45 3.61 -15.91
C ARG A 82 8.69 2.64 -16.79
N VAL A 83 8.49 1.45 -16.26
CA VAL A 83 7.71 0.38 -16.85
C VAL A 83 6.70 -0.13 -15.83
N ALA A 84 5.49 -0.36 -16.24
CA ALA A 84 4.51 -1.13 -15.49
C ALA A 84 4.36 -2.51 -16.11
N LEU A 85 4.30 -3.53 -15.27
CA LEU A 85 4.13 -4.92 -15.66
C LEU A 85 2.67 -5.30 -15.49
N ARG A 86 2.17 -6.05 -16.46
CA ARG A 86 0.81 -6.60 -16.46
C ARG A 86 0.90 -8.11 -16.31
N TRP A 87 0.30 -8.64 -15.24
CA TRP A 87 0.28 -10.06 -14.92
C TRP A 87 -1.13 -10.62 -14.95
N ASP A 88 -1.27 -11.88 -15.29
CA ASP A 88 -2.49 -12.63 -15.00
C ASP A 88 -2.54 -12.95 -13.50
N ALA A 89 -3.65 -12.59 -12.82
CA ALA A 89 -3.77 -12.72 -11.37
C ALA A 89 -3.82 -14.17 -10.88
N GLY A 90 -4.27 -15.11 -11.71
CA GLY A 90 -4.37 -16.52 -11.39
C GLY A 90 -3.06 -17.27 -11.58
N THR A 91 -2.43 -17.07 -12.75
CA THR A 91 -1.23 -17.83 -13.15
C THR A 91 0.07 -17.15 -12.77
N LEU A 92 0.06 -15.84 -12.56
CA LEU A 92 1.23 -14.96 -12.45
C LEU A 92 2.11 -14.99 -13.72
N GLU A 93 1.51 -15.21 -14.88
CA GLU A 93 2.19 -15.06 -16.16
C GLU A 93 2.27 -13.57 -16.52
N LEU A 94 3.45 -13.13 -16.98
CA LEU A 94 3.65 -11.77 -17.49
C LEU A 94 2.97 -11.64 -18.86
N THR A 95 1.89 -10.89 -18.92
CA THR A 95 1.07 -10.71 -20.14
C THR A 95 1.39 -9.44 -20.90
N GLY A 96 2.16 -8.51 -20.29
CA GLY A 96 2.53 -7.28 -20.97
C GLY A 96 3.46 -6.38 -20.16
N ARG A 97 4.04 -5.40 -20.88
CA ARG A 97 4.82 -4.28 -20.32
C ARG A 97 4.30 -3.00 -20.94
N VAL A 98 4.06 -2.01 -20.10
CA VAL A 98 3.51 -0.72 -20.53
C VAL A 98 4.47 0.39 -20.09
N PRO A 99 4.79 1.36 -20.96
CA PRO A 99 5.55 2.54 -20.55
C PRO A 99 4.86 3.27 -19.40
N TYR A 100 5.62 3.68 -18.40
CA TYR A 100 5.15 4.41 -17.25
C TYR A 100 5.95 5.70 -17.09
N ASN A 101 5.28 6.82 -16.96
CA ASN A 101 5.92 8.13 -17.13
C ASN A 101 6.50 8.75 -15.84
N ARG A 102 6.48 8.01 -14.72
CA ARG A 102 7.01 8.45 -13.41
C ARG A 102 7.80 7.33 -12.75
N ASP A 103 8.48 7.62 -11.67
CA ASP A 103 8.98 6.60 -10.76
C ASP A 103 7.76 5.92 -10.12
N GLY A 104 7.74 4.57 -10.08
CA GLY A 104 6.64 3.85 -9.49
C GLY A 104 6.90 3.63 -8.01
N TRP A 105 5.91 3.95 -7.14
CA TRP A 105 5.96 3.60 -5.72
C TRP A 105 4.75 2.76 -5.35
N GLY A 106 3.57 3.34 -5.25
CA GLY A 106 2.34 2.64 -4.91
C GLY A 106 1.29 2.72 -6.00
N ILE A 107 0.36 1.79 -5.99
CA ILE A 107 -0.80 1.77 -6.87
C ILE A 107 -1.98 1.10 -6.17
N CYS A 108 -3.19 1.66 -6.31
CA CYS A 108 -4.42 0.98 -5.93
C CYS A 108 -5.47 1.07 -7.03
N ALA A 109 -6.40 0.13 -7.04
CA ALA A 109 -7.59 0.17 -7.86
C ALA A 109 -8.73 0.77 -7.04
N ALA A 110 -9.34 1.83 -7.58
CA ALA A 110 -10.53 2.48 -7.07
C ALA A 110 -11.74 2.13 -7.94
N ASP A 111 -12.87 2.80 -7.73
CA ASP A 111 -14.12 2.53 -8.45
C ASP A 111 -14.03 2.98 -9.92
N GLY A 112 -13.53 2.10 -10.79
CA GLY A 112 -13.42 2.32 -12.23
C GLY A 112 -12.17 3.09 -12.68
N TYR A 113 -11.18 3.31 -11.81
CA TYR A 113 -9.89 3.94 -12.15
C TYR A 113 -8.76 3.44 -11.26
N LEU A 114 -7.53 3.75 -11.61
CA LEU A 114 -6.35 3.45 -10.81
C LEU A 114 -5.79 4.75 -10.21
N VAL A 115 -5.12 4.64 -9.08
CA VAL A 115 -4.37 5.74 -8.47
C VAL A 115 -2.95 5.30 -8.20
N THR A 116 -1.97 6.15 -8.55
CA THR A 116 -0.55 5.84 -8.37
C THR A 116 0.16 6.92 -7.57
N SER A 117 1.21 6.55 -6.83
CA SER A 117 2.13 7.41 -6.10
C SER A 117 3.56 7.30 -6.64
N ASP A 118 4.40 8.30 -6.35
CA ASP A 118 5.82 8.39 -6.72
C ASP A 118 6.69 8.96 -5.58
N GLY A 119 6.19 8.93 -4.36
CA GLY A 119 6.86 9.47 -3.17
C GLY A 119 6.75 10.99 -3.02
N THR A 120 6.21 11.70 -4.00
CA THR A 120 5.90 13.14 -3.90
C THR A 120 4.58 13.37 -3.16
N SER A 121 4.11 14.62 -3.16
CA SER A 121 2.77 14.98 -2.67
C SER A 121 1.69 14.89 -3.76
N GLU A 122 1.98 14.25 -4.87
CA GLU A 122 1.05 14.05 -5.96
C GLU A 122 0.66 12.59 -6.07
N LEU A 123 -0.63 12.33 -6.19
CA LEU A 123 -1.15 11.08 -6.68
C LEU A 123 -1.66 11.31 -8.11
N VAL A 124 -1.55 10.29 -8.95
CA VAL A 124 -2.06 10.38 -10.33
C VAL A 124 -3.22 9.43 -10.50
N ARG A 125 -4.39 9.99 -10.82
CA ARG A 125 -5.53 9.22 -11.30
C ARG A 125 -5.27 8.76 -12.72
N ARG A 126 -5.51 7.48 -13.00
CA ARG A 126 -5.29 6.84 -14.29
C ARG A 126 -6.51 6.03 -14.70
N ASP A 127 -6.69 5.80 -15.98
CA ASP A 127 -7.64 4.78 -16.43
C ASP A 127 -7.13 3.36 -16.12
N LEU A 128 -7.93 2.36 -16.47
CA LEU A 128 -7.61 0.95 -16.20
C LEU A 128 -6.44 0.41 -17.05
N ASP A 129 -6.03 1.14 -18.08
CA ASP A 129 -4.87 0.87 -18.93
C ASP A 129 -3.64 1.72 -18.56
N LEU A 130 -3.66 2.36 -17.38
CA LEU A 130 -2.60 3.22 -16.82
C LEU A 130 -2.38 4.57 -17.51
N ALA A 131 -3.21 5.00 -18.46
CA ALA A 131 -3.10 6.32 -19.04
C ALA A 131 -3.47 7.40 -17.99
N PRO A 132 -2.65 8.46 -17.83
CA PRO A 132 -2.89 9.49 -16.82
C PRO A 132 -4.12 10.33 -17.17
N GLN A 133 -4.97 10.61 -16.19
CA GLN A 133 -6.20 11.40 -16.33
C GLN A 133 -6.15 12.72 -15.56
N ALA A 134 -5.69 12.66 -14.29
CA ALA A 134 -5.65 13.83 -13.41
C ALA A 134 -4.56 13.69 -12.35
N VAL A 135 -4.14 14.83 -11.80
CA VAL A 135 -3.22 14.88 -10.65
C VAL A 135 -4.01 15.32 -9.41
N ILE A 136 -3.83 14.58 -8.32
CA ILE A 136 -4.40 14.86 -7.00
C ILE A 136 -3.27 15.41 -6.13
N HIS A 137 -3.36 16.67 -5.73
CA HIS A 137 -2.35 17.30 -4.85
C HIS A 137 -2.68 17.04 -3.38
N VAL A 138 -1.92 16.17 -2.73
CA VAL A 138 -2.19 15.75 -1.35
C VAL A 138 -1.70 16.78 -0.34
N ARG A 139 -2.61 17.19 0.53
CA ARG A 139 -2.37 18.21 1.56
C ARG A 139 -2.97 17.81 2.90
N SER A 140 -2.36 18.30 3.97
CA SER A 140 -2.91 18.26 5.32
C SER A 140 -2.79 19.64 5.95
N ALA A 141 -3.91 20.26 6.27
CA ALA A 141 -3.98 21.65 6.77
C ALA A 141 -3.17 22.63 5.90
N GLY A 142 -3.33 22.55 4.59
CA GLY A 142 -2.66 23.40 3.59
C GLY A 142 -1.20 23.04 3.30
N ARG A 143 -0.58 22.09 4.01
CA ARG A 143 0.81 21.67 3.80
C ARG A 143 0.86 20.42 2.94
N ARG A 144 1.83 20.32 2.04
CA ARG A 144 2.07 19.13 1.20
C ARG A 144 2.41 17.93 2.06
N VAL A 145 1.91 16.75 1.71
CA VAL A 145 2.25 15.47 2.34
C VAL A 145 3.14 14.68 1.39
N LEU A 146 4.41 14.52 1.74
CA LEU A 146 5.41 13.80 0.95
C LEU A 146 5.51 12.34 1.41
N GLY A 147 6.21 11.51 0.62
CA GLY A 147 6.50 10.13 0.98
C GLY A 147 5.30 9.20 0.81
N LEU A 148 4.31 9.58 0.00
CA LEU A 148 3.18 8.70 -0.30
C LEU A 148 3.70 7.47 -1.04
N ASN A 149 3.50 6.28 -0.43
CA ASN A 149 4.05 5.02 -0.91
C ASN A 149 2.93 4.04 -1.25
N ASP A 150 2.96 2.81 -0.74
CA ASP A 150 1.97 1.82 -1.09
C ASP A 150 0.56 2.29 -0.77
N LEU A 151 -0.38 1.97 -1.65
CA LEU A 151 -1.73 2.49 -1.64
C LEU A 151 -2.76 1.37 -1.52
N ALA A 152 -3.85 1.65 -0.81
CA ALA A 152 -5.05 0.82 -0.81
C ALA A 152 -6.30 1.69 -0.98
N TRP A 153 -7.33 1.13 -1.57
CA TRP A 153 -8.66 1.75 -1.68
C TRP A 153 -9.63 1.08 -0.73
N SER A 154 -10.35 1.87 0.06
CA SER A 154 -11.43 1.38 0.90
C SER A 154 -12.43 2.48 1.23
N ALA A 155 -13.71 2.18 1.10
CA ALA A 155 -14.82 3.05 1.50
C ALA A 155 -14.68 4.50 0.96
N GLY A 156 -14.34 4.65 -0.33
CA GLY A 156 -14.19 5.97 -0.96
C GLY A 156 -12.94 6.75 -0.56
N THR A 157 -11.99 6.11 0.12
CA THR A 157 -10.77 6.75 0.64
C THR A 157 -9.54 6.07 0.07
N ILE A 158 -8.54 6.86 -0.36
CA ILE A 158 -7.21 6.38 -0.70
C ILE A 158 -6.39 6.32 0.59
N TRP A 159 -5.94 5.14 0.96
CA TRP A 159 -5.04 4.92 2.10
C TRP A 159 -3.62 4.79 1.60
N ALA A 160 -2.69 5.55 2.18
CA ALA A 160 -1.30 5.56 1.79
C ALA A 160 -0.37 5.31 2.98
N ASN A 161 0.63 4.43 2.81
CA ASN A 161 1.80 4.42 3.66
C ASN A 161 2.56 5.74 3.49
N VAL A 162 3.00 6.36 4.58
CA VAL A 162 3.90 7.52 4.54
C VAL A 162 5.32 7.03 4.83
N ALA A 163 6.15 6.99 3.80
CA ALA A 163 7.49 6.42 3.84
C ALA A 163 8.35 7.01 4.96
N GLY A 164 9.16 6.15 5.62
CA GLY A 164 9.99 6.55 6.75
C GLY A 164 9.23 6.78 8.06
N THR A 165 7.91 6.57 8.05
CA THR A 165 7.07 6.71 9.24
C THR A 165 6.28 5.43 9.51
N ASN A 166 5.62 5.36 10.68
CA ASN A 166 4.62 4.33 10.98
C ASN A 166 3.21 4.94 10.99
N TYR A 167 2.92 5.80 10.02
CA TYR A 167 1.61 6.42 9.84
C TYR A 167 1.02 6.07 8.48
N LEU A 168 -0.32 6.01 8.45
CA LEU A 168 -1.08 5.98 7.20
C LEU A 168 -1.84 7.29 7.07
N ALA A 169 -1.95 7.78 5.84
CA ALA A 169 -2.81 8.90 5.47
C ALA A 169 -4.05 8.37 4.74
N GLY A 170 -5.23 8.75 5.20
CA GLY A 170 -6.48 8.58 4.47
C GLY A 170 -6.76 9.87 3.70
N ILE A 171 -6.85 9.77 2.40
CA ILE A 171 -6.88 10.88 1.45
C ILE A 171 -8.21 10.85 0.72
N ASP A 172 -8.90 11.98 0.72
CA ASP A 172 -10.08 12.19 -0.10
C ASP A 172 -9.67 12.30 -1.58
N PRO A 173 -10.21 11.46 -2.47
CA PRO A 173 -9.75 11.37 -3.85
C PRO A 173 -10.11 12.59 -4.72
N ASP A 174 -11.12 13.38 -4.34
CA ASP A 174 -11.58 14.52 -5.10
C ASP A 174 -10.84 15.81 -4.73
N SER A 175 -10.61 16.02 -3.44
CA SER A 175 -9.96 17.24 -2.94
C SER A 175 -8.46 17.09 -2.71
N GLY A 176 -7.95 15.86 -2.52
CA GLY A 176 -6.58 15.59 -2.10
C GLY A 176 -6.30 15.92 -0.63
N GLU A 177 -7.31 16.33 0.15
CA GLU A 177 -7.11 16.60 1.57
C GLU A 177 -6.97 15.30 2.38
N VAL A 178 -6.03 15.29 3.33
CA VAL A 178 -5.91 14.22 4.31
C VAL A 178 -7.04 14.35 5.33
N THR A 179 -8.02 13.47 5.24
CA THR A 179 -9.18 13.43 6.14
C THR A 179 -8.94 12.57 7.36
N ASP A 180 -8.03 11.60 7.24
CA ASP A 180 -7.75 10.60 8.25
C ASP A 180 -6.26 10.37 8.45
N VAL A 181 -5.86 10.08 9.68
CA VAL A 181 -4.49 9.68 10.03
C VAL A 181 -4.53 8.48 10.94
N VAL A 182 -3.77 7.44 10.60
CA VAL A 182 -3.62 6.24 11.43
C VAL A 182 -2.23 6.22 12.06
N ASP A 183 -2.19 6.14 13.37
CA ASP A 183 -0.99 5.80 14.14
C ASP A 183 -0.83 4.27 14.19
N ALA A 184 0.08 3.74 13.38
CA ALA A 184 0.37 2.32 13.30
C ALA A 184 1.64 1.90 14.06
N ARG A 185 2.21 2.76 14.92
CA ARG A 185 3.44 2.45 15.67
C ARG A 185 3.31 1.19 16.54
N ALA A 186 2.13 0.89 17.06
CA ALA A 186 1.87 -0.33 17.83
C ALA A 186 1.87 -1.60 16.98
N ALA A 187 1.63 -1.48 15.68
CA ALA A 187 1.66 -2.57 14.72
C ALA A 187 3.04 -2.75 14.07
N ALA A 188 3.88 -1.72 14.12
CA ALA A 188 5.20 -1.74 13.50
C ALA A 188 6.12 -2.78 14.13
N GLU A 189 6.88 -3.46 13.28
CA GLU A 189 7.93 -4.37 13.71
C GLU A 189 9.23 -3.57 13.92
N ARG A 190 9.94 -3.86 15.00
CA ARG A 190 11.20 -3.20 15.31
C ARG A 190 12.35 -4.04 14.78
N HIS A 191 13.21 -3.45 13.98
CA HIS A 191 14.42 -4.05 13.45
C HIS A 191 15.61 -3.18 13.83
N PRO A 192 16.17 -3.35 15.06
CA PRO A 192 17.34 -2.60 15.48
C PRO A 192 18.51 -2.84 14.53
N GLY A 193 19.07 -1.77 13.98
CA GLY A 193 20.21 -1.84 13.06
C GLY A 193 19.88 -1.97 11.57
N ASP A 194 18.60 -2.07 11.19
CA ASP A 194 18.18 -2.04 9.79
C ASP A 194 17.28 -0.82 9.50
N PRO A 195 17.85 0.29 8.98
CA PRO A 195 17.07 1.48 8.66
C PRO A 195 16.12 1.28 7.46
N GLN A 196 16.27 0.21 6.70
CA GLN A 196 15.41 -0.12 5.57
C GLN A 196 14.18 -0.94 5.96
N ALA A 197 14.15 -1.50 7.17
CA ALA A 197 13.02 -2.29 7.67
C ALA A 197 11.82 -1.40 8.07
N ILE A 198 11.38 -0.56 7.14
CA ILE A 198 10.26 0.36 7.31
C ILE A 198 8.92 -0.30 7.00
N MET A 199 7.86 0.24 7.60
CA MET A 199 6.49 -0.14 7.26
C MET A 199 6.21 0.22 5.79
N ASN A 200 5.84 -0.78 5.01
CA ASN A 200 5.38 -0.65 3.63
C ASN A 200 4.59 -1.91 3.26
N GLY A 201 3.50 -1.74 2.53
CA GLY A 201 2.52 -2.78 2.25
C GLY A 201 1.25 -2.58 3.08
N ILE A 202 0.18 -2.16 2.40
CA ILE A 202 -1.16 -1.99 2.95
C ILE A 202 -2.18 -2.69 2.06
N ALA A 203 -3.04 -3.53 2.64
CA ALA A 203 -4.19 -4.08 1.94
C ALA A 203 -5.45 -3.90 2.78
N ALA A 204 -6.49 -3.32 2.19
CA ALA A 204 -7.80 -3.27 2.82
C ALA A 204 -8.43 -4.66 2.82
N LEU A 205 -9.03 -5.05 3.93
CA LEU A 205 -9.84 -6.26 4.00
C LEU A 205 -11.31 -5.89 3.78
N PRO A 206 -12.09 -6.78 3.14
CA PRO A 206 -13.54 -6.62 3.09
C PRO A 206 -14.10 -6.42 4.51
N GLU A 207 -15.09 -5.57 4.66
CA GLU A 207 -15.74 -5.36 5.95
C GLU A 207 -16.28 -6.69 6.50
N SER A 208 -15.76 -7.09 7.65
CA SER A 208 -16.19 -8.32 8.37
C SER A 208 -17.55 -8.17 9.05
N GLY A 209 -18.34 -7.14 8.68
CA GLY A 209 -19.66 -6.85 9.24
C GLY A 209 -20.65 -6.67 8.12
N GLY A 210 -21.80 -7.37 8.24
CA GLY A 210 -22.95 -7.16 7.35
C GLY A 210 -23.39 -5.70 7.33
N PRO A 211 -24.27 -5.30 6.40
CA PRO A 211 -24.76 -3.93 6.26
C PRO A 211 -25.39 -3.48 7.58
N GLY A 212 -24.72 -2.58 8.31
CA GLY A 212 -25.23 -2.05 9.58
C GLY A 212 -24.22 -1.72 10.67
N SER A 213 -22.93 -2.01 10.53
CA SER A 213 -21.91 -1.52 11.46
C SER A 213 -21.58 -0.06 11.15
N GLY A 214 -22.45 0.86 11.54
CA GLY A 214 -22.44 2.29 11.18
C GLY A 214 -21.27 3.15 11.65
N GLU A 215 -20.07 2.60 11.74
CA GLU A 215 -18.84 3.35 11.99
C GLU A 215 -18.13 3.62 10.66
N PRO A 216 -18.05 4.87 10.21
CA PRO A 216 -17.29 5.21 9.01
C PRO A 216 -15.80 5.06 9.29
N GLY A 217 -15.19 4.02 8.71
CA GLY A 217 -13.75 3.78 8.84
C GLY A 217 -13.35 2.62 7.93
N PRO A 218 -12.05 2.45 7.64
CA PRO A 218 -11.58 1.44 6.69
C PRO A 218 -11.66 0.00 7.23
N GLY A 219 -12.42 -0.27 8.28
CA GLY A 219 -12.56 -1.61 8.83
C GLY A 219 -11.23 -2.19 9.33
N GLU A 220 -10.88 -3.36 8.82
CA GLU A 220 -9.61 -4.02 9.09
C GLU A 220 -8.68 -3.90 7.87
N VAL A 221 -7.38 -3.77 8.12
CA VAL A 221 -6.35 -3.75 7.08
C VAL A 221 -5.23 -4.71 7.44
N LEU A 222 -4.55 -5.22 6.41
CA LEU A 222 -3.26 -5.87 6.56
C LEU A 222 -2.16 -4.83 6.42
N LEU A 223 -1.20 -4.87 7.33
CA LEU A 223 0.02 -4.06 7.29
C LEU A 223 1.24 -4.96 7.37
N THR A 224 2.26 -4.64 6.59
CA THR A 224 3.56 -5.29 6.66
C THR A 224 4.68 -4.27 6.43
N GLY A 225 5.90 -4.75 6.21
CA GLY A 225 7.05 -3.89 5.95
C GLY A 225 8.21 -4.67 5.35
N LYS A 226 9.23 -3.94 4.93
CA LYS A 226 10.43 -4.46 4.30
C LYS A 226 11.19 -5.36 5.28
N GLY A 227 11.31 -6.64 4.93
CA GLY A 227 11.96 -7.64 5.78
C GLY A 227 11.19 -8.04 7.05
N TRP A 228 9.94 -7.61 7.19
CA TRP A 228 9.16 -7.96 8.38
C TRP A 228 8.86 -9.46 8.43
N ARG A 229 8.85 -9.96 9.67
CA ARG A 229 8.53 -11.36 9.98
C ARG A 229 7.04 -11.65 9.90
N TRP A 230 6.20 -10.62 10.09
CA TRP A 230 4.77 -10.76 10.25
C TRP A 230 4.00 -9.79 9.39
N ILE A 231 2.93 -10.26 8.79
CA ILE A 231 1.82 -9.43 8.36
C ILE A 231 0.95 -9.17 9.60
N ARG A 232 0.53 -7.92 9.82
CA ARG A 232 -0.35 -7.51 10.92
C ARG A 232 -1.75 -7.30 10.37
N GLN A 233 -2.71 -8.10 10.82
CA GLN A 233 -4.11 -7.73 10.69
C GLN A 233 -4.44 -6.76 11.81
N VAL A 234 -4.87 -5.55 11.44
CA VAL A 234 -5.16 -4.48 12.39
C VAL A 234 -6.57 -3.98 12.20
N ARG A 235 -7.21 -3.63 13.31
CA ARG A 235 -8.47 -2.89 13.33
C ARG A 235 -8.19 -1.46 13.69
N LEU A 236 -8.76 -0.52 12.92
CA LEU A 236 -8.62 0.89 13.19
C LEU A 236 -9.62 1.30 14.27
N LYS A 237 -9.12 1.90 15.35
CA LYS A 237 -9.91 2.38 16.48
C LYS A 237 -9.77 3.89 16.59
N PRO A 238 -10.86 4.64 16.85
CA PRO A 238 -10.77 6.08 17.10
C PRO A 238 -9.72 6.40 18.17
N ALA A 239 -8.94 7.43 17.94
CA ALA A 239 -7.94 7.93 18.87
C ALA A 239 -8.28 9.35 19.30
N ARG A 240 -7.90 9.73 20.55
CA ARG A 240 -8.07 11.11 21.03
C ARG A 240 -7.21 12.05 20.19
N GLU A 241 -7.77 13.19 19.79
CA GLU A 241 -7.04 14.24 19.10
C GLU A 241 -5.80 14.67 19.90
N GLY A 242 -4.65 14.80 19.25
CA GLY A 242 -3.50 15.47 19.87
C GLY A 242 -2.11 14.94 19.50
N SER A 243 -1.88 13.65 19.24
CA SER A 243 -0.52 13.15 19.02
C SER A 243 -0.16 12.86 17.57
N ALA A 244 -1.07 12.28 16.80
CA ALA A 244 -0.79 11.83 15.44
C ALA A 244 -0.59 12.99 14.44
N ARG A 245 -1.34 14.09 14.59
CA ARG A 245 -1.26 15.25 13.69
C ARG A 245 0.12 15.91 13.68
N ARG A 246 0.75 16.06 14.84
CA ARG A 246 2.09 16.67 14.96
C ARG A 246 3.17 15.80 14.29
N HIS A 247 3.06 14.49 14.38
CA HIS A 247 4.06 13.55 13.88
C HIS A 247 3.95 13.31 12.37
N LEU A 248 2.74 13.32 11.81
CA LEU A 248 2.58 13.23 10.34
C LEU A 248 3.22 14.43 9.65
N LEU A 249 3.11 15.62 10.26
CA LEU A 249 3.67 16.86 9.72
C LEU A 249 5.17 17.04 10.07
N SER A 250 5.67 16.43 11.16
CA SER A 250 7.09 16.51 11.54
C SER A 250 7.98 15.47 10.85
N GLY A 251 7.43 14.32 10.43
CA GLY A 251 8.14 13.33 9.62
C GLY A 251 8.38 13.77 8.17
N LEU A 252 7.84 14.91 7.77
CA LEU A 252 7.86 15.45 6.41
C LEU A 252 8.88 16.61 6.22
N SER A 253 9.77 16.83 7.18
CA SER A 253 10.71 17.96 7.21
C SER A 253 12.15 17.52 6.92
N HIS A 254 12.38 16.62 5.95
CA HIS A 254 13.74 16.31 5.48
C HIS A 254 13.77 16.23 3.96
#